data_e563f5a836ebeea77b0d4d0019adbc0e
#
_entry.id   e563f5a836ebeea77b0d4d0019adbc0e
#
_cell.length_a   1.000
_cell.length_b   1.000
_cell.length_c   1.000
_cell.angle_alpha   90.00
_cell.angle_beta   90.00
_cell.angle_gamma   90.00
#
_symmetry.space_group_name_H-M   'P 1'
#
loop_
_entity.id
_entity.type
_entity.pdbx_description
1 polymer ?
#
loop_
_entity_poly.entity_id
_entity_poly.type
_entity_poly.pdbx_seq_one_letter_code
_entity_poly.pdbx_strand_id
1 'polypeptide(L)'
;MEKIRIILVKNILKKNNLIKKKKILISGASSGLGRSLANTLLKYNNKIYCIGRSSIKNEKIKSINCNFKNPKNIREKLSILLNTKKLDYVFLNAGILGKIKNIHKCSLDEILEIFKINVLANKEILDFIIKKKIKTKLIVAISSGAALSPKSGWYLYCSSKAAFKFLIESYALEDNKRKYINISPGLIKTKMQNQICRVDERKISSVKKFKRLNEKNKVPMPDEVAENILNFIQNYKINNNGEYQDIRKK
;
A
#
# COMPACT_ATOMS: atom_id res chain seq x y z
N MET A 1 -12.74 34.74 -13.59
CA MET A 1 -12.61 33.28 -13.57
C MET A 1 -11.15 32.81 -13.74
N GLU A 2 -10.36 33.42 -14.61
CA GLU A 2 -8.95 33.04 -14.87
C GLU A 2 -8.01 33.21 -13.67
N LYS A 3 -8.12 34.31 -12.92
CA LYS A 3 -7.35 34.56 -11.69
C LYS A 3 -7.59 33.49 -10.61
N ILE A 4 -8.83 33.00 -10.48
CA ILE A 4 -9.16 31.93 -9.52
C ILE A 4 -8.54 30.59 -9.97
N ARG A 5 -8.55 30.33 -11.29
CA ARG A 5 -7.93 29.13 -11.87
C ARG A 5 -6.42 29.14 -11.69
N ILE A 6 -5.75 30.31 -11.86
CA ILE A 6 -4.32 30.49 -11.65
C ILE A 6 -3.93 30.33 -10.17
N ILE A 7 -4.76 30.84 -9.24
CA ILE A 7 -4.54 30.69 -7.80
C ILE A 7 -4.74 29.23 -7.36
N LEU A 8 -5.77 28.55 -7.88
CA LEU A 8 -5.96 27.10 -7.64
C LEU A 8 -4.79 26.28 -8.18
N VAL A 9 -4.34 26.55 -9.40
CA VAL A 9 -3.20 25.85 -10.02
C VAL A 9 -1.90 26.16 -9.24
N LYS A 10 -1.65 27.43 -8.83
CA LYS A 10 -0.49 27.79 -8.00
C LYS A 10 -0.55 27.15 -6.61
N ASN A 11 -1.74 27.03 -6.00
CA ASN A 11 -1.91 26.35 -4.72
C ASN A 11 -1.73 24.83 -4.83
N ILE A 12 -2.21 24.22 -5.93
CA ILE A 12 -1.95 22.81 -6.27
C ILE A 12 -0.44 22.58 -6.50
N LEU A 13 0.22 23.47 -7.22
CA LEU A 13 1.67 23.39 -7.48
C LEU A 13 2.51 23.65 -6.23
N LYS A 14 2.12 24.55 -5.32
CA LYS A 14 2.77 24.74 -4.01
C LYS A 14 2.59 23.54 -3.08
N LYS A 15 1.44 22.88 -3.09
CA LYS A 15 1.18 21.66 -2.32
C LYS A 15 2.03 20.46 -2.79
N ASN A 16 2.38 20.39 -4.08
CA ASN A 16 3.13 19.29 -4.67
C ASN A 16 4.65 19.32 -4.42
N ASN A 17 5.20 20.36 -3.79
CA ASN A 17 6.64 20.48 -3.56
C ASN A 17 7.21 19.53 -2.50
N LEU A 18 6.40 18.95 -1.62
CA LEU A 18 6.86 18.12 -0.51
C LEU A 18 7.37 16.72 -0.93
N ILE A 19 6.86 16.16 -2.04
CA ILE A 19 7.27 14.83 -2.54
C ILE A 19 8.14 14.93 -3.81
N LYS A 20 8.80 16.05 -4.03
CA LYS A 20 9.71 16.26 -5.16
C LYS A 20 11.16 15.94 -4.76
N LYS A 21 11.93 15.33 -5.67
CA LYS A 21 13.35 14.98 -5.47
C LYS A 21 13.59 14.10 -4.23
N LYS A 22 12.69 13.13 -3.97
CA LYS A 22 12.76 12.20 -2.84
C LYS A 22 13.26 10.83 -3.26
N LYS A 23 13.78 10.05 -2.31
CA LYS A 23 14.10 8.63 -2.45
C LYS A 23 12.97 7.82 -1.83
N ILE A 24 12.35 6.96 -2.61
CA ILE A 24 11.10 6.29 -2.25
C ILE A 24 11.20 4.80 -2.53
N LEU A 25 10.87 3.97 -1.55
CA LEU A 25 10.72 2.53 -1.71
C LEU A 25 9.22 2.17 -1.79
N ILE A 26 8.84 1.33 -2.75
CA ILE A 26 7.49 0.82 -2.90
C ILE A 26 7.52 -0.70 -3.02
N SER A 27 6.81 -1.40 -2.12
CA SER A 27 6.59 -2.84 -2.27
C SER A 27 5.34 -3.11 -3.11
N GLY A 28 5.39 -4.10 -4.01
CA GLY A 28 4.25 -4.49 -4.84
C GLY A 28 3.85 -3.48 -5.90
N ALA A 29 4.82 -2.87 -6.57
CA ALA A 29 4.61 -1.83 -7.58
C ALA A 29 4.41 -2.36 -9.02
N SER A 30 4.31 -3.67 -9.24
CA SER A 30 4.15 -4.24 -10.59
C SER A 30 2.77 -4.04 -11.21
N SER A 31 1.73 -3.73 -10.42
CA SER A 31 0.35 -3.52 -10.89
C SER A 31 -0.48 -2.71 -9.90
N GLY A 32 -1.70 -2.33 -10.30
CA GLY A 32 -2.69 -1.67 -9.46
C GLY A 32 -2.17 -0.41 -8.78
N LEU A 33 -2.55 -0.22 -7.51
CA LEU A 33 -2.19 0.98 -6.75
C LEU A 33 -0.68 1.22 -6.66
N GLY A 34 0.12 0.18 -6.44
CA GLY A 34 1.58 0.34 -6.32
C GLY A 34 2.23 0.83 -7.60
N ARG A 35 1.75 0.40 -8.77
CA ARG A 35 2.19 0.92 -10.08
C ARG A 35 1.77 2.38 -10.25
N SER A 36 0.54 2.70 -9.92
CA SER A 36 0.04 4.08 -10.00
C SER A 36 0.80 5.02 -9.07
N LEU A 37 1.11 4.60 -7.84
CA LEU A 37 1.97 5.36 -6.93
C LEU A 37 3.36 5.61 -7.55
N ALA A 38 3.99 4.58 -8.13
CA ALA A 38 5.29 4.72 -8.76
C ALA A 38 5.24 5.71 -9.93
N ASN A 39 4.25 5.56 -10.83
CA ASN A 39 4.08 6.43 -12.00
C ASN A 39 3.79 7.89 -11.60
N THR A 40 2.90 8.10 -10.63
CA THR A 40 2.57 9.46 -10.15
C THR A 40 3.79 10.10 -9.51
N LEU A 41 4.54 9.38 -8.69
CA LEU A 41 5.74 9.89 -8.03
C LEU A 41 6.88 10.21 -9.01
N LEU A 42 6.98 9.49 -10.14
CA LEU A 42 7.96 9.80 -11.19
C LEU A 42 7.78 11.20 -11.80
N LYS A 43 6.54 11.69 -11.89
CA LYS A 43 6.23 13.03 -12.42
C LYS A 43 6.93 14.16 -11.64
N TYR A 44 7.36 13.88 -10.39
CA TYR A 44 7.97 14.85 -9.46
C TYR A 44 9.48 14.67 -9.30
N ASN A 45 10.13 14.04 -10.27
CA ASN A 45 11.59 13.83 -10.28
C ASN A 45 12.11 13.11 -9.02
N ASN A 46 11.38 12.09 -8.58
CA ASN A 46 11.76 11.23 -7.46
C ASN A 46 12.62 10.05 -7.92
N LYS A 47 13.52 9.58 -7.06
CA LYS A 47 14.25 8.32 -7.24
C LYS A 47 13.45 7.19 -6.62
N ILE A 48 12.96 6.28 -7.46
CA ILE A 48 12.03 5.23 -7.04
C ILE A 48 12.71 3.87 -7.06
N TYR A 49 12.55 3.15 -5.97
CA TYR A 49 12.97 1.76 -5.78
C TYR A 49 11.73 0.90 -5.63
N CYS A 50 11.65 -0.19 -6.37
CA CYS A 50 10.51 -1.10 -6.34
C CYS A 50 10.95 -2.53 -6.06
N ILE A 51 10.28 -3.19 -5.12
CA ILE A 51 10.46 -4.61 -4.85
C ILE A 51 9.13 -5.34 -4.99
N GLY A 52 9.11 -6.46 -5.73
CA GLY A 52 7.89 -7.23 -5.97
C GLY A 52 8.07 -8.36 -6.96
N ARG A 53 6.99 -9.06 -7.29
CA ARG A 53 6.99 -10.26 -8.13
C ARG A 53 7.50 -10.05 -9.57
N SER A 54 7.42 -8.85 -10.07
CA SER A 54 7.86 -8.50 -11.41
C SER A 54 8.58 -7.16 -11.39
N SER A 55 9.66 -7.04 -12.16
CA SER A 55 10.33 -5.77 -12.37
C SER A 55 9.44 -4.81 -13.17
N ILE A 56 9.69 -3.53 -13.02
CA ILE A 56 9.05 -2.49 -13.81
C ILE A 56 10.03 -2.11 -14.93
N LYS A 57 9.58 -2.26 -16.16
CA LYS A 57 10.35 -1.83 -17.33
C LYS A 57 10.25 -0.29 -17.46
N ASN A 58 11.07 0.43 -16.71
CA ASN A 58 11.20 1.88 -16.78
C ASN A 58 12.58 2.26 -16.25
N GLU A 59 13.39 2.92 -17.06
CA GLU A 59 14.79 3.28 -16.75
C GLU A 59 14.92 4.19 -15.53
N LYS A 60 13.88 4.98 -15.22
CA LYS A 60 13.84 5.88 -14.07
C LYS A 60 13.46 5.18 -12.76
N ILE A 61 13.10 3.88 -12.81
CA ILE A 61 12.74 3.08 -11.65
C ILE A 61 13.75 1.96 -11.46
N LYS A 62 14.44 1.95 -10.32
CA LYS A 62 15.23 0.78 -9.91
C LYS A 62 14.28 -0.28 -9.36
N SER A 63 14.19 -1.43 -10.00
CA SER A 63 13.29 -2.50 -9.54
C SER A 63 14.00 -3.84 -9.45
N ILE A 64 13.56 -4.68 -8.49
CA ILE A 64 14.07 -6.02 -8.29
C ILE A 64 12.93 -7.03 -8.09
N ASN A 65 13.08 -8.19 -8.72
CA ASN A 65 12.14 -9.29 -8.55
C ASN A 65 12.33 -9.98 -7.20
N CYS A 66 11.24 -10.12 -6.46
CA CYS A 66 11.20 -10.82 -5.19
C CYS A 66 9.85 -11.51 -5.01
N ASN A 67 9.87 -12.82 -4.77
CA ASN A 67 8.67 -13.57 -4.45
C ASN A 67 8.40 -13.48 -2.93
N PHE A 68 7.37 -12.75 -2.57
CA PHE A 68 6.98 -12.55 -1.16
C PHE A 68 6.39 -13.78 -0.48
N LYS A 69 6.13 -14.88 -1.19
CA LYS A 69 5.84 -16.19 -0.59
C LYS A 69 7.07 -16.74 0.18
N ASN A 70 8.26 -16.26 -0.17
CA ASN A 70 9.49 -16.55 0.56
C ASN A 70 10.08 -15.25 1.18
N PRO A 71 9.61 -14.80 2.34
CA PRO A 71 10.05 -13.55 2.95
C PRO A 71 11.53 -13.50 3.29
N LYS A 72 12.18 -14.65 3.54
CA LYS A 72 13.62 -14.74 3.87
C LYS A 72 14.51 -14.10 2.81
N ASN A 73 14.12 -14.13 1.54
CA ASN A 73 14.90 -13.58 0.43
C ASN A 73 14.81 -12.05 0.31
N ILE A 74 13.89 -11.41 1.04
CA ILE A 74 13.63 -9.96 0.90
C ILE A 74 14.85 -9.14 1.31
N ARG A 75 15.54 -9.52 2.38
CA ARG A 75 16.72 -8.78 2.88
C ARG A 75 17.87 -8.78 1.87
N GLU A 76 18.15 -9.93 1.25
CA GLU A 76 19.15 -10.03 0.17
C GLU A 76 18.77 -9.14 -1.00
N LYS A 77 17.54 -9.24 -1.50
CA LYS A 77 17.04 -8.43 -2.61
C LYS A 77 17.07 -6.94 -2.32
N LEU A 78 16.75 -6.53 -1.09
CA LEU A 78 16.87 -5.13 -0.67
C LEU A 78 18.30 -4.65 -0.59
N SER A 79 19.26 -5.51 -0.20
CA SER A 79 20.68 -5.17 -0.19
C SER A 79 21.22 -4.89 -1.58
N ILE A 80 20.74 -5.63 -2.59
CA ILE A 80 21.08 -5.42 -4.01
C ILE A 80 20.40 -4.16 -4.54
N LEU A 81 19.11 -3.95 -4.20
CA LEU A 81 18.32 -2.84 -4.73
C LEU A 81 18.75 -1.49 -4.18
N LEU A 82 19.03 -1.43 -2.87
CA LEU A 82 19.19 -0.18 -2.12
C LEU A 82 20.67 0.15 -1.88
N ASN A 83 21.21 1.02 -2.72
CA ASN A 83 22.51 1.66 -2.45
C ASN A 83 22.26 3.06 -1.86
N THR A 84 21.65 3.13 -0.65
CA THR A 84 21.35 4.41 0.00
C THR A 84 21.17 4.23 1.51
N LYS A 85 21.61 5.22 2.28
CA LYS A 85 21.38 5.33 3.74
C LYS A 85 20.13 6.14 4.09
N LYS A 86 19.40 6.62 3.06
CA LYS A 86 18.20 7.43 3.26
C LYS A 86 17.09 7.03 2.28
N LEU A 87 15.88 6.86 2.81
CA LEU A 87 14.61 6.81 2.09
C LEU A 87 13.69 7.85 2.70
N ASP A 88 13.18 8.78 1.89
CA ASP A 88 12.25 9.79 2.43
C ASP A 88 10.90 9.13 2.75
N TYR A 89 10.42 8.25 1.88
CA TYR A 89 9.16 7.52 2.05
C TYR A 89 9.33 6.03 1.75
N VAL A 90 8.59 5.21 2.49
CA VAL A 90 8.46 3.77 2.22
C VAL A 90 6.97 3.43 2.14
N PHE A 91 6.50 2.94 1.00
CA PHE A 91 5.15 2.45 0.81
C PHE A 91 5.12 0.93 0.92
N LEU A 92 4.56 0.43 2.00
CA LEU A 92 4.29 -0.98 2.22
C LEU A 92 2.94 -1.31 1.59
N ASN A 93 2.95 -1.55 0.27
CA ASN A 93 1.73 -1.72 -0.52
C ASN A 93 1.48 -3.17 -0.93
N ALA A 94 2.50 -4.02 -0.94
CA ALA A 94 2.34 -5.41 -1.33
C ALA A 94 1.28 -6.15 -0.51
N GLY A 95 0.38 -6.85 -1.21
CA GLY A 95 -0.63 -7.67 -0.60
C GLY A 95 -1.51 -8.37 -1.63
N ILE A 96 -2.12 -9.47 -1.21
CA ILE A 96 -3.08 -10.26 -2.00
C ILE A 96 -4.39 -10.41 -1.22
N LEU A 97 -5.48 -10.67 -1.95
CA LEU A 97 -6.80 -10.91 -1.36
C LEU A 97 -6.93 -12.33 -0.78
N GLY A 98 -6.26 -13.29 -1.39
CA GLY A 98 -6.54 -14.70 -1.15
C GLY A 98 -7.86 -15.16 -1.80
N LYS A 99 -8.28 -16.38 -1.52
CA LYS A 99 -9.56 -16.90 -1.99
C LYS A 99 -10.70 -16.41 -1.10
N ILE A 100 -11.80 -15.97 -1.71
CA ILE A 100 -13.02 -15.60 -0.99
C ILE A 100 -13.88 -16.86 -0.84
N LYS A 101 -14.01 -17.36 0.38
CA LYS A 101 -14.77 -18.57 0.72
C LYS A 101 -15.04 -18.65 2.23
N ASN A 102 -15.92 -19.54 2.65
CA ASN A 102 -16.23 -19.75 4.05
C ASN A 102 -14.99 -20.17 4.85
N ILE A 103 -14.87 -19.68 6.09
CA ILE A 103 -13.68 -19.85 6.94
C ILE A 103 -13.28 -21.32 7.13
N HIS A 104 -14.24 -22.23 7.38
CA HIS A 104 -13.96 -23.65 7.58
C HIS A 104 -13.41 -24.37 6.33
N LYS A 105 -13.49 -23.72 5.15
CA LYS A 105 -12.93 -24.22 3.88
C LYS A 105 -11.53 -23.69 3.59
N CYS A 106 -10.99 -22.81 4.44
CA CYS A 106 -9.65 -22.28 4.27
C CYS A 106 -8.60 -23.30 4.76
N SER A 107 -7.69 -23.69 3.90
CA SER A 107 -6.57 -24.58 4.29
C SER A 107 -5.50 -23.80 5.04
N LEU A 108 -4.68 -24.52 5.81
CA LEU A 108 -3.53 -23.95 6.51
C LEU A 108 -2.56 -23.29 5.53
N ASP A 109 -2.30 -23.91 4.39
CA ASP A 109 -1.40 -23.37 3.37
C ASP A 109 -1.87 -22.01 2.82
N GLU A 110 -3.20 -21.85 2.61
CA GLU A 110 -3.77 -20.57 2.16
C GLU A 110 -3.63 -19.50 3.24
N ILE A 111 -3.78 -19.86 4.52
CA ILE A 111 -3.55 -18.96 5.65
C ILE A 111 -2.08 -18.55 5.69
N LEU A 112 -1.17 -19.52 5.64
CA LEU A 112 0.28 -19.27 5.67
C LEU A 112 0.72 -18.41 4.47
N GLU A 113 0.22 -18.68 3.27
CA GLU A 113 0.57 -17.91 2.07
C GLU A 113 0.17 -16.45 2.21
N ILE A 114 -1.06 -16.17 2.63
CA ILE A 114 -1.52 -14.78 2.73
C ILE A 114 -0.77 -14.02 3.84
N PHE A 115 -0.47 -14.68 4.97
CA PHE A 115 0.32 -14.07 6.05
C PHE A 115 1.77 -13.84 5.62
N LYS A 116 2.41 -14.78 4.90
CA LYS A 116 3.74 -14.56 4.33
C LYS A 116 3.80 -13.30 3.47
N ILE A 117 2.81 -13.09 2.61
CA ILE A 117 2.80 -11.96 1.67
C ILE A 117 2.33 -10.66 2.32
N ASN A 118 1.21 -10.68 3.04
CA ASN A 118 0.58 -9.45 3.55
C ASN A 118 1.21 -8.93 4.84
N VAL A 119 1.83 -9.81 5.63
CA VAL A 119 2.38 -9.47 6.96
C VAL A 119 3.89 -9.64 6.99
N LEU A 120 4.39 -10.87 6.83
CA LEU A 120 5.81 -11.20 7.07
C LEU A 120 6.73 -10.52 6.05
N ALA A 121 6.33 -10.42 4.77
CA ALA A 121 7.11 -9.71 3.77
C ALA A 121 7.30 -8.22 4.13
N ASN A 122 6.27 -7.57 4.64
CA ASN A 122 6.36 -6.17 5.08
C ASN A 122 7.19 -6.04 6.36
N LYS A 123 7.12 -7.02 7.27
CA LYS A 123 8.00 -7.11 8.44
C LYS A 123 9.47 -7.19 8.02
N GLU A 124 9.82 -8.06 7.08
CA GLU A 124 11.20 -8.20 6.60
C GLU A 124 11.75 -6.92 5.96
N ILE A 125 10.89 -6.14 5.26
CA ILE A 125 11.26 -4.82 4.73
C ILE A 125 11.57 -3.85 5.87
N LEU A 126 10.74 -3.80 6.90
CA LEU A 126 10.93 -2.92 8.06
C LEU A 126 12.18 -3.30 8.85
N ASP A 127 12.35 -4.58 9.16
CA ASP A 127 13.54 -5.09 9.85
C ASP A 127 14.82 -4.73 9.09
N PHE A 128 14.82 -4.86 7.76
CA PHE A 128 15.97 -4.48 6.95
C PHE A 128 16.29 -2.98 7.09
N ILE A 129 15.27 -2.12 6.99
CA ILE A 129 15.43 -0.65 7.12
C ILE A 129 16.00 -0.29 8.49
N ILE A 130 15.49 -0.91 9.56
CA ILE A 130 15.91 -0.64 10.93
C ILE A 130 17.35 -1.18 11.16
N LYS A 131 17.61 -2.45 10.84
CA LYS A 131 18.94 -3.07 11.02
C LYS A 131 20.04 -2.39 10.21
N LYS A 132 19.75 -1.94 9.00
CA LYS A 132 20.67 -1.17 8.16
C LYS A 132 20.74 0.32 8.52
N LYS A 133 20.03 0.75 9.56
CA LYS A 133 19.97 2.13 10.04
C LYS A 133 19.63 3.14 8.93
N ILE A 134 18.76 2.75 7.97
CA ILE A 134 18.34 3.62 6.87
C ILE A 134 17.45 4.72 7.44
N LYS A 135 17.86 5.97 7.30
CA LYS A 135 17.06 7.13 7.72
C LYS A 135 15.78 7.19 6.87
N THR A 136 14.63 7.16 7.51
CA THR A 136 13.33 7.20 6.83
C THR A 136 12.42 8.20 7.53
N LYS A 137 11.81 9.11 6.73
CA LYS A 137 10.90 10.13 7.27
C LYS A 137 9.53 9.57 7.60
N LEU A 138 8.94 8.83 6.65
CA LEU A 138 7.58 8.30 6.78
C LEU A 138 7.45 6.92 6.14
N ILE A 139 6.88 6.00 6.89
CA ILE A 139 6.47 4.66 6.45
C ILE A 139 4.95 4.66 6.32
N VAL A 140 4.48 4.44 5.10
CA VAL A 140 3.07 4.41 4.72
C VAL A 140 2.65 2.97 4.47
N ALA A 141 1.87 2.41 5.36
CA ALA A 141 1.31 1.07 5.22
C ALA A 141 -0.05 1.14 4.52
N ILE A 142 -0.18 0.49 3.37
CA ILE A 142 -1.45 0.40 2.65
C ILE A 142 -2.31 -0.68 3.32
N SER A 143 -3.13 -0.23 4.24
CA SER A 143 -4.08 -1.01 5.01
C SER A 143 -5.42 -1.17 4.25
N SER A 144 -6.50 -1.44 4.94
CA SER A 144 -7.84 -1.60 4.38
C SER A 144 -8.88 -1.46 5.49
N GLY A 145 -10.11 -1.06 5.16
CA GLY A 145 -11.24 -1.18 6.07
C GLY A 145 -11.50 -2.61 6.56
N ALA A 146 -10.97 -3.61 5.84
CA ALA A 146 -10.99 -5.02 6.26
C ALA A 146 -10.13 -5.29 7.50
N ALA A 147 -9.22 -4.39 7.87
CA ALA A 147 -8.44 -4.50 9.11
C ALA A 147 -9.25 -4.17 10.36
N LEU A 148 -10.37 -3.47 10.21
CA LEU A 148 -11.21 -2.99 11.34
C LEU A 148 -12.49 -3.80 11.53
N SER A 149 -12.97 -4.46 10.46
CA SER A 149 -14.23 -5.22 10.52
C SER A 149 -14.18 -6.46 9.64
N PRO A 150 -14.55 -7.62 10.18
CA PRO A 150 -14.60 -8.87 9.42
C PRO A 150 -15.71 -8.80 8.35
N LYS A 151 -15.55 -9.60 7.31
CA LYS A 151 -16.53 -9.78 6.24
C LYS A 151 -16.66 -11.25 5.93
N SER A 152 -17.90 -11.72 5.76
CA SER A 152 -18.18 -13.10 5.37
C SER A 152 -17.40 -13.48 4.11
N GLY A 153 -16.72 -14.61 4.16
CA GLY A 153 -15.88 -15.12 3.07
C GLY A 153 -14.49 -14.48 2.92
N TRP A 154 -14.16 -13.45 3.71
CA TRP A 154 -12.90 -12.68 3.59
C TRP A 154 -11.91 -12.97 4.72
N TYR A 155 -12.08 -14.07 5.43
CA TYR A 155 -11.26 -14.38 6.61
C TYR A 155 -9.77 -14.20 6.35
N LEU A 156 -9.25 -14.79 5.27
CA LEU A 156 -7.83 -14.71 4.93
C LEU A 156 -7.34 -13.25 4.82
N TYR A 157 -8.11 -12.43 4.11
CA TYR A 157 -7.74 -11.03 3.90
C TYR A 157 -7.91 -10.18 5.16
N CYS A 158 -9.07 -10.28 5.81
CA CYS A 158 -9.38 -9.48 6.99
C CYS A 158 -8.38 -9.75 8.13
N SER A 159 -8.13 -11.02 8.45
CA SER A 159 -7.17 -11.40 9.48
C SER A 159 -5.74 -10.93 9.16
N SER A 160 -5.29 -11.09 7.90
CA SER A 160 -3.98 -10.61 7.50
C SER A 160 -3.85 -9.09 7.53
N LYS A 161 -4.91 -8.34 7.19
CA LYS A 161 -4.89 -6.87 7.25
C LYS A 161 -5.00 -6.33 8.68
N ALA A 162 -5.72 -7.02 9.56
CA ALA A 162 -5.73 -6.73 10.99
C ALA A 162 -4.34 -6.95 11.60
N ALA A 163 -3.73 -8.11 11.35
CA ALA A 163 -2.37 -8.41 11.80
C ALA A 163 -1.34 -7.40 11.25
N PHE A 164 -1.45 -7.01 9.98
CA PHE A 164 -0.57 -6.01 9.39
C PHE A 164 -0.73 -4.63 10.03
N LYS A 165 -1.97 -4.21 10.33
CA LYS A 165 -2.24 -2.95 11.04
C LYS A 165 -1.55 -2.95 12.40
N PHE A 166 -1.76 -3.98 13.23
CA PHE A 166 -1.11 -4.10 14.54
C PHE A 166 0.41 -4.17 14.45
N LEU A 167 0.96 -4.87 13.45
CA LEU A 167 2.39 -4.89 13.21
C LEU A 167 2.96 -3.46 13.03
N ILE A 168 2.30 -2.61 12.24
CA ILE A 168 2.73 -1.23 12.02
C ILE A 168 2.63 -0.39 13.30
N GLU A 169 1.56 -0.57 14.06
CA GLU A 169 1.37 0.09 15.36
C GLU A 169 2.46 -0.31 16.36
N SER A 170 2.82 -1.61 16.42
CA SER A 170 3.91 -2.10 17.26
C SER A 170 5.26 -1.47 16.87
N TYR A 171 5.57 -1.42 15.57
CA TYR A 171 6.78 -0.72 15.12
C TYR A 171 6.76 0.77 15.48
N ALA A 172 5.62 1.41 15.42
CA ALA A 172 5.48 2.82 15.76
C ALA A 172 5.69 3.11 17.26
N LEU A 173 5.37 2.13 18.13
CA LEU A 173 5.64 2.21 19.57
C LEU A 173 7.13 1.99 19.90
N GLU A 174 7.78 1.05 19.21
CA GLU A 174 9.17 0.66 19.49
C GLU A 174 10.20 1.54 18.76
N ASP A 175 9.86 2.11 17.60
CA ASP A 175 10.76 2.91 16.77
C ASP A 175 10.42 4.40 16.82
N ASN A 176 11.05 5.12 17.74
CA ASN A 176 10.87 6.57 17.89
C ASN A 176 11.58 7.42 16.82
N LYS A 177 12.40 6.81 15.95
CA LYS A 177 13.18 7.51 14.93
C LYS A 177 12.43 7.75 13.61
N ARG A 178 11.30 7.06 13.40
CA ARG A 178 10.53 7.09 12.17
C ARG A 178 9.06 7.37 12.46
N LYS A 179 8.36 7.95 11.49
CA LYS A 179 6.91 8.06 11.53
C LYS A 179 6.27 6.94 10.72
N TYR A 180 5.17 6.44 11.24
CA TYR A 180 4.37 5.37 10.65
C TYR A 180 2.92 5.81 10.50
N ILE A 181 2.25 5.34 9.45
CA ILE A 181 0.82 5.55 9.27
C ILE A 181 0.19 4.37 8.53
N ASN A 182 -0.98 3.93 9.01
CA ASN A 182 -1.82 2.96 8.32
C ASN A 182 -2.88 3.71 7.49
N ILE A 183 -2.85 3.58 6.17
CA ILE A 183 -3.81 4.21 5.27
C ILE A 183 -4.75 3.17 4.65
N SER A 184 -6.06 3.38 4.83
CA SER A 184 -7.09 2.68 4.08
C SER A 184 -7.50 3.52 2.86
N PRO A 185 -7.16 3.11 1.64
CA PRO A 185 -7.46 3.88 0.44
C PRO A 185 -8.89 3.68 -0.07
N GLY A 186 -9.67 2.77 0.52
CA GLY A 186 -10.98 2.38 0.02
C GLY A 186 -10.92 1.36 -1.11
N LEU A 187 -11.99 1.34 -1.93
CA LEU A 187 -12.06 0.50 -3.12
C LEU A 187 -11.22 1.10 -4.24
N ILE A 188 -10.64 0.23 -5.06
CA ILE A 188 -9.78 0.63 -6.19
C ILE A 188 -10.07 -0.31 -7.37
N LYS A 189 -10.27 0.22 -8.55
CA LYS A 189 -10.51 -0.55 -9.79
C LYS A 189 -9.24 -1.29 -10.22
N THR A 190 -9.01 -2.47 -9.64
CA THR A 190 -7.82 -3.30 -9.81
C THR A 190 -8.18 -4.76 -10.10
N LYS A 191 -7.18 -5.59 -10.42
CA LYS A 191 -7.37 -7.05 -10.54
C LYS A 191 -7.96 -7.66 -9.25
N MET A 192 -7.64 -7.11 -8.08
CA MET A 192 -8.20 -7.53 -6.79
C MET A 192 -9.71 -7.25 -6.72
N GLN A 193 -10.16 -6.07 -7.16
CA GLN A 193 -11.58 -5.75 -7.25
C GLN A 193 -12.31 -6.66 -8.25
N ASN A 194 -11.70 -6.95 -9.40
CA ASN A 194 -12.27 -7.89 -10.36
C ASN A 194 -12.41 -9.29 -9.78
N GLN A 195 -11.46 -9.74 -8.96
CA GLN A 195 -11.56 -11.03 -8.24
C GLN A 195 -12.77 -11.05 -7.31
N ILE A 196 -13.08 -9.97 -6.61
CA ILE A 196 -14.26 -9.84 -5.75
C ILE A 196 -15.53 -9.95 -6.58
N CYS A 197 -15.61 -9.26 -7.71
CA CYS A 197 -16.79 -9.22 -8.57
C CYS A 197 -17.10 -10.57 -9.24
N ARG A 198 -16.13 -11.46 -9.36
CA ARG A 198 -16.33 -12.83 -9.91
C ARG A 198 -16.93 -13.81 -8.93
N VAL A 199 -16.99 -13.49 -7.65
CA VAL A 199 -17.54 -14.39 -6.63
C VAL A 199 -19.08 -14.40 -6.72
N ASP A 200 -19.69 -15.57 -6.61
CA ASP A 200 -21.16 -15.70 -6.57
C ASP A 200 -21.70 -15.11 -5.26
N GLU A 201 -22.53 -14.08 -5.37
CA GLU A 201 -23.10 -13.37 -4.22
C GLU A 201 -24.13 -14.18 -3.44
N ARG A 202 -24.70 -15.22 -4.05
CA ARG A 202 -25.61 -16.18 -3.37
C ARG A 202 -24.84 -17.03 -2.36
N LYS A 203 -23.54 -17.32 -2.66
CA LYS A 203 -22.64 -18.07 -1.77
C LYS A 203 -21.99 -17.19 -0.72
N ILE A 204 -21.64 -15.93 -1.08
CA ILE A 204 -20.95 -14.98 -0.21
C ILE A 204 -21.61 -13.60 -0.35
N SER A 205 -22.56 -13.32 0.53
CA SER A 205 -23.40 -12.10 0.47
C SER A 205 -22.61 -10.80 0.59
N SER A 206 -21.47 -10.83 1.26
CA SER A 206 -20.61 -9.63 1.44
C SER A 206 -20.12 -9.01 0.13
N VAL A 207 -20.06 -9.77 -0.98
CA VAL A 207 -19.58 -9.25 -2.28
C VAL A 207 -20.64 -8.42 -3.02
N LYS A 208 -21.92 -8.53 -2.67
CA LYS A 208 -23.04 -7.83 -3.32
C LYS A 208 -22.83 -6.32 -3.39
N LYS A 209 -22.41 -5.72 -2.27
CA LYS A 209 -22.10 -4.28 -2.20
C LYS A 209 -21.00 -3.87 -3.17
N PHE A 210 -19.94 -4.68 -3.29
CA PHE A 210 -18.79 -4.39 -4.14
C PHE A 210 -19.12 -4.50 -5.63
N LYS A 211 -19.98 -5.49 -6.01
CA LYS A 211 -20.50 -5.62 -7.36
C LYS A 211 -21.33 -4.41 -7.76
N ARG A 212 -22.31 -4.00 -6.94
CA ARG A 212 -23.14 -2.82 -7.19
C ARG A 212 -22.33 -1.52 -7.38
N LEU A 213 -21.26 -1.33 -6.57
CA LEU A 213 -20.40 -0.16 -6.71
C LEU A 213 -19.60 -0.20 -8.02
N ASN A 214 -19.16 -1.39 -8.44
CA ASN A 214 -18.44 -1.58 -9.69
C ASN A 214 -19.35 -1.33 -10.91
N GLU A 215 -20.57 -1.88 -10.91
CA GLU A 215 -21.58 -1.69 -11.95
C GLU A 215 -21.97 -0.20 -12.12
N LYS A 216 -22.05 0.53 -11.01
CA LYS A 216 -22.35 1.98 -11.02
C LYS A 216 -21.14 2.84 -11.35
N ASN A 217 -20.00 2.27 -11.76
CA ASN A 217 -18.74 2.98 -12.01
C ASN A 217 -18.28 3.89 -10.84
N LYS A 218 -18.64 3.52 -9.58
CA LYS A 218 -18.29 4.28 -8.37
C LYS A 218 -16.98 3.82 -7.71
N VAL A 219 -16.23 2.95 -8.37
CA VAL A 219 -14.93 2.48 -7.91
C VAL A 219 -13.84 3.29 -8.61
N PRO A 220 -13.06 4.10 -7.88
CA PRO A 220 -12.07 4.99 -8.46
C PRO A 220 -10.92 4.23 -9.12
N MET A 221 -10.29 4.88 -10.09
CA MET A 221 -9.13 4.35 -10.79
C MET A 221 -7.89 4.38 -9.87
N PRO A 222 -6.93 3.46 -10.06
CA PRO A 222 -5.71 3.42 -9.24
C PRO A 222 -4.91 4.73 -9.23
N ASP A 223 -4.89 5.47 -10.34
CA ASP A 223 -4.16 6.73 -10.46
C ASP A 223 -4.80 7.83 -9.61
N GLU A 224 -6.13 7.93 -9.61
CA GLU A 224 -6.89 8.84 -8.76
C GLU A 224 -6.61 8.55 -7.26
N VAL A 225 -6.64 7.27 -6.88
CA VAL A 225 -6.36 6.87 -5.50
C VAL A 225 -4.91 7.14 -5.11
N ALA A 226 -3.96 6.94 -6.03
CA ALA A 226 -2.56 7.27 -5.79
C ALA A 226 -2.38 8.77 -5.51
N GLU A 227 -3.00 9.63 -6.32
CA GLU A 227 -2.98 11.08 -6.10
C GLU A 227 -3.63 11.47 -4.77
N ASN A 228 -4.77 10.86 -4.41
CA ASN A 228 -5.43 11.09 -3.13
C ASN A 228 -4.55 10.71 -1.94
N ILE A 229 -3.84 9.57 -2.00
CA ILE A 229 -2.88 9.17 -0.96
C ILE A 229 -1.74 10.18 -0.85
N LEU A 230 -1.15 10.61 -1.97
CA LEU A 230 -0.05 11.56 -1.96
C LEU A 230 -0.49 12.92 -1.42
N ASN A 231 -1.66 13.40 -1.81
CA ASN A 231 -2.26 14.63 -1.28
C ASN A 231 -2.53 14.51 0.22
N PHE A 232 -3.04 13.35 0.68
CA PHE A 232 -3.30 13.11 2.09
C PHE A 232 -2.01 13.18 2.89
N ILE A 233 -0.97 12.42 2.57
CA ILE A 233 0.29 12.39 3.34
C ILE A 233 1.07 13.71 3.31
N GLN A 234 0.81 14.58 2.35
CA GLN A 234 1.40 15.92 2.27
C GLN A 234 0.75 16.90 3.24
N ASN A 235 -0.54 16.79 3.43
CA ASN A 235 -1.34 17.76 4.18
C ASN A 235 -1.72 17.28 5.58
N TYR A 236 -1.61 15.97 5.84
CA TYR A 236 -2.02 15.39 7.09
C TYR A 236 -0.92 15.44 8.14
N LYS A 237 -1.24 15.98 9.31
CA LYS A 237 -0.37 15.92 10.48
C LYS A 237 -0.68 14.64 11.25
N ILE A 238 0.31 13.77 11.37
CA ILE A 238 0.19 12.55 12.16
C ILE A 238 0.07 12.94 13.64
N ASN A 239 -1.07 12.65 14.27
CA ASN A 239 -1.32 12.94 15.66
C ASN A 239 -0.70 11.85 16.55
N ASN A 240 -0.98 10.58 16.23
CA ASN A 240 -0.43 9.42 16.92
C ASN A 240 0.38 8.58 15.94
N ASN A 241 1.63 8.27 16.29
CA ASN A 241 2.49 7.46 15.44
C ASN A 241 1.88 6.06 15.25
N GLY A 242 1.77 5.60 14.01
CA GLY A 242 1.15 4.32 13.67
C GLY A 242 -0.37 4.37 13.46
N GLU A 243 -1.02 5.51 13.66
CA GLU A 243 -2.48 5.64 13.54
C GLU A 243 -3.04 5.14 12.22
N TYR A 244 -4.31 4.71 12.27
CA TYR A 244 -5.08 4.27 11.10
C TYR A 244 -5.96 5.40 10.58
N GLN A 245 -5.86 5.67 9.27
CA GLN A 245 -6.66 6.69 8.59
C GLN A 245 -7.37 6.12 7.36
N ASP A 246 -8.68 6.32 7.29
CA ASP A 246 -9.45 6.09 6.07
C ASP A 246 -9.52 7.40 5.28
N ILE A 247 -8.77 7.50 4.19
CA ILE A 247 -8.63 8.75 3.43
C ILE A 247 -9.89 9.20 2.70
N ARG A 248 -10.97 8.40 2.74
CA ARG A 248 -12.29 8.77 2.23
C ARG A 248 -13.11 9.57 3.22
N LYS A 249 -12.78 9.45 4.51
CA LYS A 249 -13.40 10.21 5.60
C LYS A 249 -12.62 11.51 5.74
N LYS A 250 -13.20 12.59 5.28
CA LYS A 250 -12.72 13.96 5.53
C LYS A 250 -13.28 14.48 6.84
#